data_02b8439216089a348a3fd7f3c731a0f7
#
_entry.id   02b8439216089a348a3fd7f3c731a0f7
#
_cell.length_a   1.000
_cell.length_b   1.000
_cell.length_c   1.000
_cell.angle_alpha   90.00
_cell.angle_beta   90.00
_cell.angle_gamma   90.00
#
_symmetry.space_group_name_H-M   'P 1'
#
loop_
_entity.id
_entity.type
_entity.pdbx_description
1 polymer ?
#
loop_
_entity_poly.entity_id
_entity_poly.type
_entity_poly.pdbx_seq_one_letter_code
_entity_poly.pdbx_strand_id
1 'polypeptide(L)'
;MAAYKGAALVGETIDSVLSQTLQDFELVIVDDCSPDNTLEVLRGYTDPRITVIASPVNQGPVKTRNIAMNAARGRYLAGLDQDDICLPERLERQVGFLDAHPDVALVAAAADFLEEGLIRPGNARGPTTPALLQWRLHLHNALVWSSVMMRADVARQLDPITRPEMLFAEDFDLYHRIGKLGGIARIDEPLLHYRIHPGGVSKTYQSTMIANATRVLAEVYQPIFGTDADENARLVMLHVAEGRPVSDRKTFSRIGEIITALRGYLVEGKYDQADTVLVDRAISALWWRLVRTAIRAGKMSPRILALDRPKEARLADLKWGDILVSGMIGTVRRIA
;
A
#
# COMPACT_ATOMS: atom_id res chain seq x y z
N MET A 1 -12.45 -12.38 -4.84
CA MET A 1 -12.82 -11.73 -3.55
C MET A 1 -12.89 -12.79 -2.46
N ALA A 2 -12.31 -12.54 -1.28
CA ALA A 2 -12.53 -13.34 -0.08
C ALA A 2 -13.66 -12.70 0.74
N ALA A 3 -14.56 -13.49 1.32
CA ALA A 3 -15.66 -13.03 2.15
C ALA A 3 -15.67 -13.76 3.50
N TYR A 4 -15.77 -13.02 4.59
CA TYR A 4 -15.93 -13.54 5.95
C TYR A 4 -16.62 -12.54 6.85
N LYS A 5 -17.77 -12.90 7.43
CA LYS A 5 -18.58 -11.99 8.27
C LYS A 5 -18.91 -10.67 7.57
N GLY A 6 -19.24 -10.75 6.27
CA GLY A 6 -19.45 -9.60 5.40
C GLY A 6 -20.91 -9.31 5.06
N ALA A 7 -21.87 -9.99 5.67
CA ALA A 7 -23.27 -9.92 5.29
C ALA A 7 -23.84 -8.50 5.14
N ALA A 8 -23.36 -7.56 5.95
CA ALA A 8 -23.85 -6.18 5.95
C ALA A 8 -23.29 -5.31 4.81
N LEU A 9 -22.16 -5.68 4.20
CA LEU A 9 -21.42 -4.82 3.25
C LEU A 9 -21.23 -5.45 1.88
N VAL A 10 -21.14 -6.79 1.81
CA VAL A 10 -20.77 -7.53 0.61
C VAL A 10 -21.72 -7.29 -0.55
N GLY A 11 -23.01 -7.07 -0.28
CA GLY A 11 -24.02 -6.76 -1.31
C GLY A 11 -23.68 -5.47 -2.06
N GLU A 12 -23.39 -4.39 -1.34
CA GLU A 12 -23.03 -3.10 -1.95
C GLU A 12 -21.76 -3.21 -2.79
N THR A 13 -20.78 -4.00 -2.32
CA THR A 13 -19.57 -4.30 -3.08
C THR A 13 -19.87 -5.05 -4.38
N ILE A 14 -20.69 -6.10 -4.34
CA ILE A 14 -21.08 -6.87 -5.52
C ILE A 14 -21.83 -5.99 -6.53
N ASP A 15 -22.79 -5.18 -6.07
CA ASP A 15 -23.56 -4.27 -6.92
C ASP A 15 -22.64 -3.27 -7.64
N SER A 16 -21.59 -2.81 -6.96
CA SER A 16 -20.59 -1.92 -7.57
C SER A 16 -19.78 -2.60 -8.69
N VAL A 17 -19.54 -3.92 -8.58
CA VAL A 17 -18.88 -4.69 -9.65
C VAL A 17 -19.86 -4.96 -10.80
N LEU A 18 -21.11 -5.29 -10.53
CA LEU A 18 -22.12 -5.54 -11.56
C LEU A 18 -22.43 -4.29 -12.39
N SER A 19 -22.22 -3.10 -11.83
CA SER A 19 -22.41 -1.81 -12.50
C SER A 19 -21.18 -1.33 -13.29
N GLN A 20 -20.12 -2.11 -13.43
CA GLN A 20 -18.93 -1.73 -14.20
C GLN A 20 -19.26 -1.51 -15.69
N THR A 21 -18.60 -0.51 -16.32
CA THR A 21 -18.74 -0.23 -17.77
C THR A 21 -18.22 -1.38 -18.63
N LEU A 22 -17.11 -2.01 -18.24
CA LEU A 22 -16.63 -3.24 -18.85
C LEU A 22 -17.52 -4.42 -18.42
N GLN A 23 -18.16 -5.09 -19.38
CA GLN A 23 -19.09 -6.20 -19.11
C GLN A 23 -18.46 -7.59 -19.20
N ASP A 24 -17.32 -7.72 -19.86
CA ASP A 24 -16.57 -8.98 -19.99
C ASP A 24 -15.69 -9.22 -18.77
N PHE A 25 -16.31 -9.66 -17.66
CA PHE A 25 -15.64 -10.05 -16.43
C PHE A 25 -16.32 -11.24 -15.75
N GLU A 26 -15.61 -11.88 -14.86
CA GLU A 26 -16.15 -12.82 -13.88
C GLU A 26 -15.82 -12.31 -12.46
N LEU A 27 -16.73 -12.54 -11.52
CA LEU A 27 -16.54 -12.25 -10.10
C LEU A 27 -16.49 -13.56 -9.31
N VAL A 28 -15.29 -13.98 -8.91
CA VAL A 28 -15.09 -15.17 -8.08
C VAL A 28 -15.06 -14.76 -6.63
N ILE A 29 -16.01 -15.25 -5.84
CA ILE A 29 -16.15 -14.97 -4.41
C ILE A 29 -15.95 -16.28 -3.64
N VAL A 30 -15.07 -16.26 -2.66
CA VAL A 30 -14.88 -17.41 -1.75
C VAL A 30 -15.36 -16.99 -0.36
N ASP A 31 -16.42 -17.64 0.13
CA ASP A 31 -16.86 -17.53 1.52
C ASP A 31 -15.98 -18.39 2.40
N ASP A 32 -15.29 -17.78 3.36
CA ASP A 32 -14.34 -18.44 4.24
C ASP A 32 -15.00 -19.05 5.49
N CYS A 33 -16.06 -19.83 5.27
CA CYS A 33 -16.86 -20.44 6.33
C CYS A 33 -17.44 -19.38 7.30
N SER A 34 -18.17 -18.41 6.76
CA SER A 34 -18.80 -17.35 7.55
C SER A 34 -19.83 -17.90 8.51
N PRO A 35 -19.80 -17.51 9.80
CA PRO A 35 -20.77 -17.94 10.81
C PRO A 35 -22.09 -17.14 10.80
N ASP A 36 -22.13 -16.03 10.02
CA ASP A 36 -23.31 -15.20 9.78
C ASP A 36 -23.99 -15.53 8.46
N ASN A 37 -24.95 -14.76 8.02
CA ASN A 37 -25.68 -14.97 6.76
C ASN A 37 -24.93 -14.50 5.50
N THR A 38 -23.61 -14.29 5.55
CA THR A 38 -22.81 -13.88 4.37
C THR A 38 -23.01 -14.82 3.18
N LEU A 39 -22.88 -16.14 3.40
CA LEU A 39 -23.05 -17.12 2.32
C LEU A 39 -24.46 -17.10 1.73
N GLU A 40 -25.49 -16.83 2.52
CA GLU A 40 -26.87 -16.72 2.06
C GLU A 40 -27.01 -15.48 1.17
N VAL A 41 -26.48 -14.33 1.59
CA VAL A 41 -26.45 -13.11 0.77
C VAL A 41 -25.76 -13.36 -0.57
N LEU A 42 -24.58 -14.01 -0.57
CA LEU A 42 -23.83 -14.33 -1.78
C LEU A 42 -24.64 -15.22 -2.74
N ARG A 43 -25.33 -16.23 -2.22
CA ARG A 43 -26.18 -17.17 -3.02
C ARG A 43 -27.45 -16.51 -3.56
N GLY A 44 -27.84 -15.38 -3.02
CA GLY A 44 -28.97 -14.59 -3.53
C GLY A 44 -28.69 -13.93 -4.88
N TYR A 45 -27.42 -13.78 -5.27
CA TYR A 45 -27.03 -13.25 -6.57
C TYR A 45 -27.10 -14.33 -7.65
N THR A 46 -27.90 -14.11 -8.70
CA THR A 46 -28.11 -15.05 -9.80
C THR A 46 -27.45 -14.63 -11.12
N ASP A 47 -26.64 -13.57 -11.11
CA ASP A 47 -25.90 -13.10 -12.28
C ASP A 47 -24.88 -14.19 -12.73
N PRO A 48 -24.89 -14.61 -14.01
CA PRO A 48 -24.04 -15.69 -14.51
C PRO A 48 -22.54 -15.40 -14.44
N ARG A 49 -22.15 -14.13 -14.27
CA ARG A 49 -20.76 -13.71 -14.10
C ARG A 49 -20.23 -13.98 -12.68
N ILE A 50 -21.11 -14.29 -11.71
CA ILE A 50 -20.73 -14.54 -10.32
C ILE A 50 -20.52 -16.03 -10.07
N THR A 51 -19.39 -16.37 -9.50
CA THR A 51 -19.10 -17.71 -8.99
C THR A 51 -18.86 -17.65 -7.49
N VAL A 52 -19.69 -18.33 -6.70
CA VAL A 52 -19.54 -18.42 -5.25
C VAL A 52 -18.98 -19.78 -4.87
N ILE A 53 -17.85 -19.80 -4.15
CA ILE A 53 -17.20 -20.99 -3.60
C ILE A 53 -17.34 -20.93 -2.07
N ALA A 54 -17.95 -21.93 -1.45
CA ALA A 54 -18.04 -22.04 0.00
C ALA A 54 -16.86 -22.88 0.53
N SER A 55 -16.04 -22.31 1.38
CA SER A 55 -14.98 -23.05 2.08
C SER A 55 -15.58 -23.88 3.21
N PRO A 56 -15.18 -25.15 3.38
CA PRO A 56 -15.70 -26.00 4.45
C PRO A 56 -15.18 -25.60 5.84
N VAL A 57 -14.09 -24.86 5.91
CA VAL A 57 -13.45 -24.37 7.13
C VAL A 57 -12.91 -22.97 6.92
N ASN A 58 -12.81 -22.20 8.00
CA ASN A 58 -12.12 -20.89 7.93
C ASN A 58 -10.61 -21.10 7.78
N GLN A 59 -10.04 -20.56 6.70
CA GLN A 59 -8.62 -20.69 6.34
C GLN A 59 -7.86 -19.38 6.45
N GLY A 60 -8.58 -18.28 6.69
CA GLY A 60 -8.07 -16.93 6.75
C GLY A 60 -7.99 -16.24 5.37
N PRO A 61 -7.89 -14.89 5.36
CA PRO A 61 -8.08 -14.09 4.17
C PRO A 61 -7.09 -14.42 3.05
N VAL A 62 -5.83 -14.71 3.38
CA VAL A 62 -4.77 -14.92 2.38
C VAL A 62 -4.99 -16.20 1.58
N LYS A 63 -5.26 -17.33 2.26
CA LYS A 63 -5.54 -18.60 1.58
C LYS A 63 -6.83 -18.51 0.77
N THR A 64 -7.84 -17.87 1.32
CA THR A 64 -9.13 -17.66 0.67
C THR A 64 -9.01 -16.80 -0.59
N ARG A 65 -8.18 -15.74 -0.57
CA ARG A 65 -7.82 -14.96 -1.78
C ARG A 65 -7.09 -15.81 -2.82
N ASN A 66 -6.14 -16.65 -2.40
CA ASN A 66 -5.44 -17.55 -3.33
C ASN A 66 -6.41 -18.53 -4.01
N ILE A 67 -7.40 -19.08 -3.28
CA ILE A 67 -8.45 -19.93 -3.88
C ILE A 67 -9.21 -19.16 -4.95
N ALA A 68 -9.64 -17.92 -4.66
CA ALA A 68 -10.36 -17.09 -5.62
C ALA A 68 -9.51 -16.77 -6.86
N MET A 69 -8.23 -16.38 -6.69
CA MET A 69 -7.32 -16.05 -7.79
C MET A 69 -6.99 -17.27 -8.66
N ASN A 70 -6.84 -18.45 -8.04
CA ASN A 70 -6.58 -19.70 -8.77
C ASN A 70 -7.81 -20.20 -9.54
N ALA A 71 -9.01 -19.94 -9.05
CA ALA A 71 -10.26 -20.29 -9.72
C ALA A 71 -10.61 -19.32 -10.87
N ALA A 72 -10.08 -18.11 -10.85
CA ALA A 72 -10.32 -17.10 -11.88
C ALA A 72 -9.66 -17.50 -13.22
N ARG A 73 -10.35 -17.21 -14.35
CA ARG A 73 -9.95 -17.59 -15.71
C ARG A 73 -9.55 -16.37 -16.55
N GLY A 74 -9.84 -15.17 -16.07
CA GLY A 74 -9.59 -13.94 -16.78
C GLY A 74 -8.12 -13.71 -17.14
N ARG A 75 -7.88 -12.93 -18.18
CA ARG A 75 -6.54 -12.46 -18.60
C ARG A 75 -5.90 -11.57 -17.54
N TYR A 76 -6.71 -10.88 -16.77
CA TYR A 76 -6.31 -10.04 -15.65
C TYR A 76 -6.99 -10.51 -14.37
N LEU A 77 -6.29 -10.35 -13.24
CA LEU A 77 -6.81 -10.58 -11.89
C LEU A 77 -6.96 -9.23 -11.20
N ALA A 78 -8.17 -8.86 -10.82
CA ALA A 78 -8.45 -7.65 -10.05
C ALA A 78 -8.68 -7.99 -8.57
N GLY A 79 -7.91 -7.34 -7.69
CA GLY A 79 -8.12 -7.43 -6.23
C GLY A 79 -9.39 -6.68 -5.82
N LEU A 80 -10.15 -7.22 -4.87
CA LEU A 80 -11.29 -6.55 -4.25
C LEU A 80 -11.60 -7.19 -2.90
N ASP A 81 -11.73 -6.38 -1.86
CA ASP A 81 -12.23 -6.78 -0.55
C ASP A 81 -13.76 -6.66 -0.51
N GLN A 82 -14.39 -7.34 0.45
CA GLN A 82 -15.86 -7.49 0.53
C GLN A 82 -16.61 -6.23 0.97
N ASP A 83 -15.89 -5.15 1.29
CA ASP A 83 -16.39 -3.93 1.92
C ASP A 83 -16.06 -2.66 1.12
N ASP A 84 -15.30 -2.76 0.03
CA ASP A 84 -14.92 -1.63 -0.82
C ASP A 84 -15.87 -1.46 -2.02
N ILE A 85 -15.90 -0.25 -2.59
CA ILE A 85 -16.78 0.11 -3.70
C ILE A 85 -15.96 0.42 -4.95
N CYS A 86 -16.17 -0.34 -6.01
CA CYS A 86 -15.59 -0.08 -7.32
C CYS A 86 -16.33 1.10 -7.98
N LEU A 87 -15.60 2.10 -8.48
CA LEU A 87 -16.22 3.11 -9.34
C LEU A 87 -16.47 2.53 -10.74
N PRO A 88 -17.50 3.00 -11.47
CA PRO A 88 -18.02 2.33 -12.68
C PRO A 88 -16.97 2.04 -13.77
N GLU A 89 -15.98 2.91 -13.95
CA GLU A 89 -14.96 2.78 -15.02
C GLU A 89 -13.71 2.00 -14.58
N ARG A 90 -13.66 1.47 -13.35
CA ARG A 90 -12.44 0.89 -12.80
C ARG A 90 -11.87 -0.20 -13.68
N LEU A 91 -12.67 -1.23 -14.02
CA LEU A 91 -12.17 -2.37 -14.80
C LEU A 91 -11.76 -1.93 -16.22
N GLU A 92 -12.54 -1.11 -16.87
CA GLU A 92 -12.26 -0.60 -18.22
C GLU A 92 -10.95 0.18 -18.27
N ARG A 93 -10.74 1.12 -17.31
CA ARG A 93 -9.54 1.95 -17.24
C ARG A 93 -8.29 1.13 -16.94
N GLN A 94 -8.37 0.13 -16.05
CA GLN A 94 -7.24 -0.71 -15.71
C GLN A 94 -6.89 -1.70 -16.83
N VAL A 95 -7.87 -2.30 -17.49
CA VAL A 95 -7.65 -3.15 -18.66
C VAL A 95 -7.01 -2.36 -19.79
N GLY A 96 -7.58 -1.20 -20.14
CA GLY A 96 -7.02 -0.34 -21.19
C GLY A 96 -5.59 0.11 -20.87
N PHE A 97 -5.28 0.40 -19.60
CA PHE A 97 -3.92 0.72 -19.18
C PHE A 97 -2.96 -0.46 -19.40
N LEU A 98 -3.32 -1.65 -18.92
CA LEU A 98 -2.46 -2.82 -19.07
C LEU A 98 -2.32 -3.23 -20.55
N ASP A 99 -3.35 -3.10 -21.36
CA ASP A 99 -3.26 -3.38 -22.80
C ASP A 99 -2.28 -2.42 -23.52
N ALA A 100 -2.24 -1.16 -23.09
CA ALA A 100 -1.33 -0.15 -23.64
C ALA A 100 0.12 -0.27 -23.12
N HIS A 101 0.36 -0.95 -21.98
CA HIS A 101 1.66 -1.04 -21.32
C HIS A 101 2.03 -2.50 -21.06
N PRO A 102 2.52 -3.24 -22.07
CA PRO A 102 2.80 -4.67 -21.96
C PRO A 102 3.94 -5.03 -20.99
N ASP A 103 4.80 -4.08 -20.65
CA ASP A 103 5.87 -4.19 -19.66
C ASP A 103 5.39 -4.06 -18.20
N VAL A 104 4.14 -3.61 -17.99
CA VAL A 104 3.53 -3.48 -16.66
C VAL A 104 2.83 -4.77 -16.26
N ALA A 105 3.26 -5.39 -15.16
CA ALA A 105 2.68 -6.60 -14.59
C ALA A 105 1.47 -6.31 -13.70
N LEU A 106 1.49 -5.17 -13.00
CA LEU A 106 0.44 -4.75 -12.06
C LEU A 106 0.18 -3.26 -12.18
N VAL A 107 -1.09 -2.88 -12.28
CA VAL A 107 -1.55 -1.50 -12.16
C VAL A 107 -2.48 -1.35 -10.96
N ALA A 108 -2.25 -0.33 -10.15
CA ALA A 108 -3.19 0.12 -9.13
C ALA A 108 -3.95 1.36 -9.60
N ALA A 109 -5.03 1.71 -8.92
CA ALA A 109 -5.67 3.01 -9.06
C ALA A 109 -5.53 3.82 -7.76
N ALA A 110 -5.73 5.14 -7.82
CA ALA A 110 -5.97 5.91 -6.63
C ALA A 110 -7.31 5.50 -5.99
N ALA A 111 -7.42 5.70 -4.68
CA ALA A 111 -8.63 5.43 -3.93
C ALA A 111 -9.01 6.65 -3.08
N ASP A 112 -10.29 6.93 -2.98
CA ASP A 112 -10.84 7.84 -1.98
C ASP A 112 -11.35 7.03 -0.78
N PHE A 113 -11.41 7.65 0.39
CA PHE A 113 -11.87 7.01 1.62
C PHE A 113 -13.37 7.20 1.79
N LEU A 114 -14.08 6.12 2.10
CA LEU A 114 -15.49 6.12 2.48
C LEU A 114 -15.60 5.84 3.99
N GLU A 115 -15.94 6.85 4.78
CA GLU A 115 -16.07 6.74 6.23
C GLU A 115 -17.42 7.32 6.67
N GLU A 116 -18.27 6.53 7.32
CA GLU A 116 -19.60 6.93 7.79
C GLU A 116 -20.48 7.55 6.69
N GLY A 117 -20.40 7.02 5.47
CA GLY A 117 -21.15 7.53 4.31
C GLY A 117 -20.55 8.78 3.64
N LEU A 118 -19.45 9.33 4.18
CA LEU A 118 -18.76 10.49 3.63
C LEU A 118 -17.55 10.08 2.82
N ILE A 119 -17.43 10.62 1.60
CA ILE A 119 -16.26 10.40 0.75
C ILE A 119 -15.25 11.50 1.03
N ARG A 120 -14.03 11.06 1.37
CA ARG A 120 -12.87 11.94 1.60
C ARG A 120 -11.77 11.62 0.61
N PRO A 121 -11.07 12.65 0.10
CA PRO A 121 -9.92 12.44 -0.78
C PRO A 121 -8.87 11.55 -0.16
N GLY A 122 -8.39 10.58 -0.94
CA GLY A 122 -7.24 9.76 -0.54
C GLY A 122 -5.94 10.57 -0.44
N ASN A 123 -5.02 10.09 0.39
CA ASN A 123 -3.76 10.80 0.70
C ASN A 123 -2.75 10.85 -0.46
N ALA A 124 -2.89 9.98 -1.45
CA ALA A 124 -1.92 9.78 -2.54
C ALA A 124 -2.36 10.46 -3.84
N ARG A 125 -2.81 11.71 -3.77
CA ARG A 125 -3.16 12.50 -4.97
C ARG A 125 -1.91 13.07 -5.64
N GLY A 126 -1.94 13.16 -6.96
CA GLY A 126 -0.91 13.75 -7.82
C GLY A 126 -0.10 12.73 -8.60
N PRO A 127 0.71 13.19 -9.56
CA PRO A 127 1.41 12.33 -10.51
C PRO A 127 2.26 11.30 -9.79
N THR A 128 2.11 10.03 -10.19
CA THR A 128 2.91 8.92 -9.68
C THR A 128 3.61 8.26 -10.85
N THR A 129 4.93 8.41 -10.91
CA THR A 129 5.75 7.70 -11.87
C THR A 129 6.20 6.34 -11.33
N PRO A 130 6.62 5.39 -12.19
CA PRO A 130 7.16 4.11 -11.72
C PRO A 130 8.31 4.27 -10.71
N ALA A 131 9.21 5.23 -10.91
CA ALA A 131 10.29 5.53 -9.99
C ALA A 131 9.80 5.97 -8.61
N LEU A 132 8.85 6.90 -8.57
CA LEU A 132 8.27 7.41 -7.33
C LEU A 132 7.46 6.33 -6.61
N LEU A 133 6.77 5.46 -7.36
CA LEU A 133 6.03 4.34 -6.79
C LEU A 133 6.97 3.30 -6.17
N GLN A 134 8.03 2.92 -6.89
CA GLN A 134 9.07 2.04 -6.37
C GLN A 134 9.73 2.61 -5.11
N TRP A 135 10.07 3.89 -5.11
CA TRP A 135 10.56 4.58 -3.92
C TRP A 135 9.61 4.44 -2.73
N ARG A 136 8.32 4.70 -2.93
CA ARG A 136 7.30 4.60 -1.87
C ARG A 136 7.16 3.18 -1.34
N LEU A 137 7.12 2.17 -2.23
CA LEU A 137 7.02 0.76 -1.86
C LEU A 137 8.23 0.29 -1.02
N HIS A 138 9.41 0.88 -1.18
CA HIS A 138 10.55 0.58 -0.32
C HIS A 138 10.50 1.26 1.06
N LEU A 139 9.46 2.03 1.35
CA LEU A 139 9.26 2.67 2.64
C LEU A 139 8.01 2.18 3.38
N HIS A 140 6.96 1.86 2.66
CA HIS A 140 5.68 1.38 3.20
C HIS A 140 4.79 0.81 2.09
N ASN A 141 3.71 0.12 2.46
CA ASN A 141 2.69 -0.26 1.49
C ASN A 141 1.99 0.98 0.94
N ALA A 142 2.24 1.29 -0.33
CA ALA A 142 1.76 2.50 -1.00
C ALA A 142 0.51 2.27 -1.85
N LEU A 143 0.03 1.03 -1.94
CA LEU A 143 -1.12 0.63 -2.76
C LEU A 143 -2.24 0.07 -1.88
N VAL A 144 -3.47 0.18 -2.35
CA VAL A 144 -4.65 -0.44 -1.73
C VAL A 144 -4.97 -1.72 -2.48
N TRP A 145 -5.09 -2.86 -1.79
CA TRP A 145 -5.37 -4.15 -2.41
C TRP A 145 -6.57 -4.10 -3.36
N SER A 146 -7.67 -3.54 -2.91
CA SER A 146 -8.89 -3.43 -3.71
C SER A 146 -8.78 -2.53 -4.94
N SER A 147 -7.64 -1.81 -5.11
CA SER A 147 -7.39 -0.95 -6.27
C SER A 147 -6.50 -1.60 -7.32
N VAL A 148 -5.97 -2.81 -7.10
CA VAL A 148 -4.99 -3.41 -8.01
C VAL A 148 -5.64 -4.28 -9.08
N MET A 149 -5.01 -4.31 -10.26
CA MET A 149 -5.23 -5.29 -11.32
C MET A 149 -3.87 -5.77 -11.83
N MET A 150 -3.71 -7.07 -12.04
CA MET A 150 -2.46 -7.69 -12.47
C MET A 150 -2.66 -8.66 -13.63
N ARG A 151 -1.61 -8.88 -14.42
CA ARG A 151 -1.62 -9.92 -15.45
C ARG A 151 -1.68 -11.29 -14.81
N ALA A 152 -2.65 -12.11 -15.22
CA ALA A 152 -2.86 -13.42 -14.63
C ALA A 152 -1.70 -14.39 -14.92
N ASP A 153 -1.13 -14.32 -16.12
CA ASP A 153 0.01 -15.13 -16.54
C ASP A 153 1.29 -14.78 -15.76
N VAL A 154 1.47 -13.51 -15.40
CA VAL A 154 2.59 -13.07 -14.54
C VAL A 154 2.34 -13.47 -13.09
N ALA A 155 1.14 -13.21 -12.56
CA ALA A 155 0.81 -13.54 -11.18
C ALA A 155 0.93 -15.04 -10.88
N ARG A 156 0.55 -15.91 -11.83
CA ARG A 156 0.65 -17.37 -11.72
C ARG A 156 2.07 -17.92 -11.78
N GLN A 157 3.09 -17.11 -12.07
CA GLN A 157 4.50 -17.50 -11.91
C GLN A 157 4.92 -17.48 -10.44
N LEU A 158 4.10 -16.87 -9.57
CA LEU A 158 4.30 -16.86 -8.12
C LEU A 158 3.46 -17.98 -7.49
N ASP A 159 4.11 -18.90 -6.77
CA ASP A 159 3.45 -19.98 -6.04
C ASP A 159 3.89 -19.96 -4.57
N PRO A 160 2.99 -19.63 -3.64
CA PRO A 160 1.63 -19.09 -3.87
C PRO A 160 1.65 -17.65 -4.38
N ILE A 161 0.56 -17.19 -5.02
CA ILE A 161 0.43 -15.81 -5.49
C ILE A 161 0.60 -14.85 -4.31
N THR A 162 -0.16 -15.03 -3.24
CA THR A 162 0.05 -14.31 -1.96
C THR A 162 0.51 -15.28 -0.88
N ARG A 163 1.54 -14.91 -0.10
CA ARG A 163 2.14 -15.77 0.94
C ARG A 163 1.34 -15.74 2.23
N PRO A 164 0.76 -16.88 2.70
CA PRO A 164 -0.03 -16.94 3.93
C PRO A 164 0.71 -16.53 5.19
N GLU A 165 2.03 -16.73 5.23
CA GLU A 165 2.89 -16.35 6.35
C GLU A 165 3.13 -14.83 6.47
N MET A 166 2.74 -14.05 5.45
CA MET A 166 2.77 -12.58 5.46
C MET A 166 1.37 -11.99 5.76
N LEU A 167 0.59 -12.67 6.59
CA LEU A 167 -0.77 -12.28 6.95
C LEU A 167 -0.89 -10.78 7.28
N PHE A 168 -1.83 -10.10 6.60
CA PHE A 168 -2.10 -8.66 6.64
C PHE A 168 -0.98 -7.75 6.05
N ALA A 169 0.03 -8.36 5.42
CA ALA A 169 1.02 -7.69 4.59
C ALA A 169 1.32 -8.52 3.31
N GLU A 170 0.45 -9.48 2.99
CA GLU A 170 0.57 -10.37 1.84
C GLU A 170 0.47 -9.64 0.50
N ASP A 171 -0.27 -8.55 0.44
CA ASP A 171 -0.36 -7.64 -0.70
C ASP A 171 0.95 -6.86 -0.89
N PHE A 172 1.51 -6.34 0.20
CA PHE A 172 2.80 -5.66 0.19
C PHE A 172 3.93 -6.58 -0.27
N ASP A 173 3.94 -7.83 0.21
CA ASP A 173 4.85 -8.88 -0.26
C ASP A 173 4.66 -9.16 -1.76
N LEU A 174 3.42 -9.33 -2.20
CA LEU A 174 3.08 -9.57 -3.60
C LEU A 174 3.63 -8.45 -4.49
N TYR A 175 3.47 -7.18 -4.11
CA TYR A 175 3.95 -6.06 -4.92
C TYR A 175 5.47 -6.10 -5.15
N HIS A 176 6.24 -6.47 -4.14
CA HIS A 176 7.68 -6.64 -4.29
C HIS A 176 8.07 -7.86 -5.13
N ARG A 177 7.30 -8.95 -5.06
CA ARG A 177 7.57 -10.17 -5.83
C ARG A 177 7.18 -10.01 -7.30
N ILE A 178 5.99 -9.50 -7.57
CA ILE A 178 5.50 -9.28 -8.95
C ILE A 178 6.29 -8.17 -9.66
N GLY A 179 6.75 -7.17 -8.92
CA GLY A 179 7.60 -6.10 -9.43
C GLY A 179 8.98 -6.55 -9.93
N LYS A 180 9.39 -7.79 -9.62
CA LYS A 180 10.60 -8.43 -10.20
C LYS A 180 10.31 -9.10 -11.55
N LEU A 181 9.04 -9.34 -11.86
CA LEU A 181 8.58 -10.01 -13.08
C LEU A 181 8.08 -9.01 -14.14
N GLY A 182 7.76 -7.79 -13.75
CA GLY A 182 7.32 -6.72 -14.64
C GLY A 182 7.07 -5.42 -13.88
N GLY A 183 6.80 -4.33 -14.61
CA GLY A 183 6.58 -3.02 -14.02
C GLY A 183 5.36 -2.97 -13.09
N ILE A 184 5.39 -2.06 -12.12
CA ILE A 184 4.23 -1.66 -11.31
C ILE A 184 3.91 -0.21 -11.61
N ALA A 185 2.65 0.09 -11.90
CA ALA A 185 2.16 1.43 -12.21
C ALA A 185 0.94 1.80 -11.37
N ARG A 186 0.56 3.09 -11.40
CA ARG A 186 -0.67 3.57 -10.79
C ARG A 186 -1.38 4.56 -11.72
N ILE A 187 -2.68 4.37 -11.87
CA ILE A 187 -3.60 5.37 -12.42
C ILE A 187 -3.90 6.36 -11.28
N ASP A 188 -3.63 7.65 -11.52
CA ASP A 188 -3.78 8.68 -10.48
C ASP A 188 -5.23 9.15 -10.27
N GLU A 189 -6.14 8.64 -11.08
CA GLU A 189 -7.58 8.85 -10.96
C GLU A 189 -8.15 7.94 -9.87
N PRO A 190 -9.00 8.45 -8.96
CA PRO A 190 -9.72 7.60 -8.01
C PRO A 190 -10.70 6.69 -8.76
N LEU A 191 -10.53 5.38 -8.65
CA LEU A 191 -11.40 4.36 -9.24
C LEU A 191 -11.96 3.40 -8.18
N LEU A 192 -11.76 3.73 -6.90
CA LEU A 192 -12.20 2.95 -5.76
C LEU A 192 -12.57 3.87 -4.59
N HIS A 193 -13.63 3.52 -3.85
CA HIS A 193 -13.84 4.00 -2.50
C HIS A 193 -13.41 2.91 -1.51
N TYR A 194 -12.33 3.17 -0.78
CA TYR A 194 -11.85 2.33 0.31
C TYR A 194 -12.64 2.61 1.58
N ARG A 195 -13.36 1.61 2.09
CA ARG A 195 -14.22 1.76 3.25
C ARG A 195 -13.44 1.68 4.55
N ILE A 196 -13.63 2.70 5.40
CA ILE A 196 -13.09 2.74 6.76
C ILE A 196 -14.21 2.46 7.75
N HIS A 197 -14.11 1.36 8.48
CA HIS A 197 -15.08 0.98 9.50
C HIS A 197 -14.39 0.32 10.72
N PRO A 198 -15.05 0.22 11.90
CA PRO A 198 -14.44 -0.32 13.11
C PRO A 198 -13.97 -1.77 13.01
N GLY A 199 -14.64 -2.61 12.20
CA GLY A 199 -14.27 -4.01 11.96
C GLY A 199 -13.16 -4.23 10.92
N GLY A 200 -12.62 -3.15 10.32
CA GLY A 200 -11.58 -3.25 9.30
C GLY A 200 -10.28 -3.87 9.84
N VAL A 201 -9.66 -4.71 9.02
CA VAL A 201 -8.42 -5.46 9.33
C VAL A 201 -7.30 -4.52 9.77
N SER A 202 -7.12 -3.39 9.09
CA SER A 202 -6.05 -2.41 9.37
C SER A 202 -6.14 -1.79 10.77
N LYS A 203 -7.34 -1.71 11.36
CA LYS A 203 -7.52 -1.25 12.74
C LYS A 203 -7.36 -2.39 13.76
N THR A 204 -7.91 -3.56 13.43
CA THR A 204 -7.99 -4.70 14.37
C THR A 204 -6.66 -5.42 14.54
N TYR A 205 -5.87 -5.57 13.45
CA TYR A 205 -4.65 -6.39 13.43
C TYR A 205 -3.38 -5.59 13.13
N GLN A 206 -3.35 -4.32 13.52
CA GLN A 206 -2.26 -3.38 13.22
C GLN A 206 -0.87 -3.92 13.63
N SER A 207 -0.76 -4.54 14.80
CA SER A 207 0.54 -5.08 15.27
C SER A 207 1.08 -6.20 14.38
N THR A 208 0.22 -7.13 13.96
CA THR A 208 0.61 -8.22 13.04
C THR A 208 0.96 -7.67 11.67
N MET A 209 0.17 -6.73 11.16
CA MET A 209 0.42 -6.04 9.90
C MET A 209 1.81 -5.36 9.89
N ILE A 210 2.14 -4.59 10.93
CA ILE A 210 3.43 -3.91 11.07
C ILE A 210 4.58 -4.93 11.16
N ALA A 211 4.42 -5.98 11.96
CA ALA A 211 5.45 -7.01 12.09
C ALA A 211 5.74 -7.70 10.75
N ASN A 212 4.70 -8.11 10.02
CA ASN A 212 4.88 -8.76 8.72
C ASN A 212 5.33 -7.78 7.63
N ALA A 213 4.87 -6.54 7.61
CA ALA A 213 5.40 -5.52 6.70
C ALA A 213 6.88 -5.24 6.96
N THR A 214 7.32 -5.28 8.23
CA THR A 214 8.76 -5.18 8.58
C THR A 214 9.55 -6.36 8.02
N ARG A 215 9.01 -7.60 8.10
CA ARG A 215 9.65 -8.78 7.51
C ARG A 215 9.76 -8.67 5.98
N VAL A 216 8.70 -8.19 5.32
CA VAL A 216 8.73 -7.93 3.86
C VAL A 216 9.85 -6.96 3.52
N LEU A 217 9.93 -5.82 4.22
CA LEU A 217 11.02 -4.85 3.97
C LEU A 217 12.40 -5.43 4.28
N ALA A 218 12.54 -6.25 5.32
CA ALA A 218 13.81 -6.90 5.65
C ALA A 218 14.29 -7.80 4.49
N GLU A 219 13.39 -8.63 3.93
CA GLU A 219 13.69 -9.45 2.74
C GLU A 219 14.07 -8.58 1.52
N VAL A 220 13.36 -7.48 1.31
CA VAL A 220 13.62 -6.52 0.21
C VAL A 220 14.96 -5.80 0.38
N TYR A 221 15.36 -5.55 1.62
CA TYR A 221 16.58 -4.83 1.97
C TYR A 221 17.84 -5.71 1.98
N GLN A 222 17.72 -7.03 1.99
CA GLN A 222 18.86 -7.95 1.99
C GLN A 222 19.91 -7.65 0.90
N PRO A 223 19.53 -7.43 -0.38
CA PRO A 223 20.51 -7.12 -1.43
C PRO A 223 21.20 -5.77 -1.27
N ILE A 224 20.63 -4.86 -0.46
CA ILE A 224 21.11 -3.48 -0.31
C ILE A 224 21.97 -3.34 0.93
N PHE A 225 21.57 -3.98 2.05
CA PHE A 225 22.14 -3.76 3.37
C PHE A 225 22.74 -5.01 4.02
N GLY A 226 22.60 -6.19 3.39
CA GLY A 226 23.14 -7.43 3.94
C GLY A 226 22.66 -7.68 5.38
N THR A 227 23.59 -7.85 6.31
CA THR A 227 23.30 -8.14 7.73
C THR A 227 22.50 -7.04 8.44
N ASP A 228 22.51 -5.83 7.95
CA ASP A 228 21.80 -4.70 8.55
C ASP A 228 20.33 -4.57 8.06
N ALA A 229 19.88 -5.47 7.17
CA ALA A 229 18.55 -5.38 6.55
C ALA A 229 17.40 -5.36 7.55
N ASP A 230 17.42 -6.26 8.54
CA ASP A 230 16.37 -6.36 9.58
C ASP A 230 16.26 -5.09 10.42
N GLU A 231 17.40 -4.58 10.89
CA GLU A 231 17.43 -3.35 11.70
C GLU A 231 16.99 -2.14 10.88
N ASN A 232 17.44 -2.02 9.63
CA ASN A 232 17.07 -0.92 8.75
C ASN A 232 15.57 -0.95 8.41
N ALA A 233 15.01 -2.14 8.14
CA ALA A 233 13.58 -2.32 7.92
C ALA A 233 12.77 -1.89 9.15
N ARG A 234 13.20 -2.29 10.35
CA ARG A 234 12.58 -1.89 11.61
C ARG A 234 12.58 -0.38 11.81
N LEU A 235 13.71 0.29 11.56
CA LEU A 235 13.81 1.75 11.66
C LEU A 235 12.89 2.47 10.68
N VAL A 236 12.84 2.01 9.43
CA VAL A 236 11.96 2.58 8.41
C VAL A 236 10.48 2.39 8.79
N MET A 237 10.08 1.18 9.18
CA MET A 237 8.69 0.94 9.60
C MET A 237 8.32 1.82 10.79
N LEU A 238 9.16 1.90 11.82
CA LEU A 238 8.86 2.64 13.04
C LEU A 238 8.77 4.16 12.81
N HIS A 239 9.73 4.73 12.09
CA HIS A 239 9.87 6.18 12.00
C HIS A 239 9.30 6.77 10.70
N VAL A 240 9.40 6.03 9.59
CA VAL A 240 8.92 6.50 8.29
C VAL A 240 7.46 6.11 8.05
N ALA A 241 7.10 4.84 8.21
CA ALA A 241 5.75 4.36 7.96
C ALA A 241 4.78 4.72 9.10
N GLU A 242 5.11 4.38 10.36
CA GLU A 242 4.28 4.70 11.52
C GLU A 242 4.41 6.16 11.99
N GLY A 243 5.46 6.87 11.55
CA GLY A 243 5.67 8.28 11.91
C GLY A 243 6.05 8.51 13.37
N ARG A 244 6.58 7.50 14.09
CA ARG A 244 7.03 7.68 15.46
C ARG A 244 8.22 8.63 15.53
N PRO A 245 8.26 9.55 16.51
CA PRO A 245 9.34 10.50 16.64
C PRO A 245 10.69 9.81 16.86
N VAL A 246 11.72 10.23 16.14
CA VAL A 246 13.09 9.83 16.40
C VAL A 246 13.59 10.54 17.67
N SER A 247 14.21 9.81 18.60
CA SER A 247 14.59 10.32 19.92
C SER A 247 16.06 10.68 20.07
N ASP A 248 16.93 10.21 19.18
CA ASP A 248 18.37 10.41 19.29
C ASP A 248 19.03 10.63 17.92
N ARG A 249 20.23 11.24 17.96
CA ARG A 249 20.98 11.61 16.76
C ARG A 249 21.48 10.40 15.97
N LYS A 250 21.89 9.34 16.63
CA LYS A 250 22.45 8.14 15.98
C LYS A 250 21.40 7.47 15.10
N THR A 251 20.19 7.28 15.64
CA THR A 251 19.06 6.75 14.89
C THR A 251 18.66 7.67 13.73
N PHE A 252 18.68 9.00 13.95
CA PHE A 252 18.34 9.97 12.91
C PHE A 252 19.35 9.93 11.75
N SER A 253 20.66 9.89 12.05
CA SER A 253 21.72 9.76 11.06
C SER A 253 21.59 8.45 10.27
N ARG A 254 21.32 7.34 10.98
CA ARG A 254 21.11 6.04 10.32
C ARG A 254 19.94 6.04 9.34
N ILE A 255 18.82 6.68 9.69
CA ILE A 255 17.69 6.83 8.76
C ILE A 255 18.11 7.64 7.51
N GLY A 256 18.92 8.67 7.67
CA GLY A 256 19.48 9.43 6.55
C GLY A 256 20.34 8.57 5.61
N GLU A 257 21.18 7.72 6.19
CA GLU A 257 22.01 6.76 5.44
C GLU A 257 21.15 5.75 4.67
N ILE A 258 20.10 5.19 5.32
CA ILE A 258 19.15 4.27 4.69
C ILE A 258 18.46 4.95 3.49
N ILE A 259 17.94 6.16 3.67
CA ILE A 259 17.29 6.93 2.60
C ILE A 259 18.24 7.13 1.42
N THR A 260 19.48 7.51 1.68
CA THR A 260 20.50 7.73 0.65
C THR A 260 20.86 6.46 -0.10
N ALA A 261 21.03 5.34 0.61
CA ALA A 261 21.34 4.04 0.02
C ALA A 261 20.17 3.51 -0.83
N LEU A 262 18.93 3.61 -0.33
CA LEU A 262 17.72 3.24 -1.09
C LEU A 262 17.60 4.05 -2.39
N ARG A 263 17.82 5.37 -2.32
CA ARG A 263 17.81 6.21 -3.52
C ARG A 263 18.86 5.76 -4.55
N GLY A 264 20.10 5.53 -4.12
CA GLY A 264 21.16 5.03 -5.00
C GLY A 264 20.74 3.71 -5.67
N TYR A 265 20.28 2.75 -4.89
CA TYR A 265 19.88 1.44 -5.41
C TYR A 265 18.69 1.50 -6.39
N LEU A 266 17.68 2.33 -6.11
CA LEU A 266 16.43 2.37 -6.87
C LEU A 266 16.49 3.26 -8.10
N VAL A 267 17.20 4.38 -8.05
CA VAL A 267 17.04 5.46 -9.03
C VAL A 267 18.27 5.62 -9.93
N GLU A 268 19.46 5.41 -9.40
CA GLU A 268 20.69 5.71 -10.11
C GLU A 268 20.85 4.85 -11.39
N GLY A 269 20.93 5.54 -12.54
CA GLY A 269 21.09 4.88 -13.86
C GLY A 269 19.86 4.13 -14.39
N LYS A 270 18.71 4.18 -13.70
CA LYS A 270 17.52 3.42 -14.09
C LYS A 270 16.38 4.28 -14.64
N TYR A 271 16.34 5.55 -14.29
CA TYR A 271 15.25 6.46 -14.61
C TYR A 271 15.78 7.77 -15.17
N ASP A 272 14.93 8.51 -15.87
CA ASP A 272 15.27 9.80 -16.42
C ASP A 272 15.42 10.90 -15.33
N GLN A 273 15.81 12.10 -15.77
CA GLN A 273 16.02 13.23 -14.86
C GLN A 273 14.72 13.71 -14.21
N ALA A 274 13.60 13.66 -14.92
CA ALA A 274 12.30 14.10 -14.40
C ALA A 274 11.83 13.20 -13.25
N ASP A 275 11.92 11.90 -13.43
CA ASP A 275 11.64 10.88 -12.40
C ASP A 275 12.54 11.06 -11.18
N THR A 276 13.85 11.23 -11.41
CA THR A 276 14.83 11.46 -10.34
C THR A 276 14.46 12.69 -9.50
N VAL A 277 14.05 13.78 -10.14
CA VAL A 277 13.62 15.01 -9.45
C VAL A 277 12.38 14.78 -8.58
N LEU A 278 11.43 13.95 -9.05
CA LEU A 278 10.23 13.62 -8.25
C LEU A 278 10.58 12.80 -7.00
N VAL A 279 11.48 11.82 -7.13
CA VAL A 279 11.97 11.04 -5.98
C VAL A 279 12.73 11.93 -5.00
N ASP A 280 13.62 12.81 -5.49
CA ASP A 280 14.38 13.73 -4.64
C ASP A 280 13.46 14.72 -3.86
N ARG A 281 12.39 15.18 -4.49
CA ARG A 281 11.36 16.00 -3.80
C ARG A 281 10.63 15.18 -2.72
N ALA A 282 10.33 13.91 -3.00
CA ALA A 282 9.70 13.02 -2.02
C ALA A 282 10.63 12.75 -0.83
N ILE A 283 11.93 12.56 -1.08
CA ILE A 283 12.96 12.44 -0.03
C ILE A 283 13.03 13.72 0.81
N SER A 284 13.07 14.88 0.19
CA SER A 284 13.09 16.17 0.90
C SER A 284 11.85 16.33 1.79
N ALA A 285 10.66 16.06 1.25
CA ALA A 285 9.40 16.13 2.02
C ALA A 285 9.38 15.17 3.20
N LEU A 286 9.84 13.91 2.98
CA LEU A 286 9.96 12.89 4.02
C LEU A 286 10.91 13.34 5.13
N TRP A 287 12.13 13.78 4.76
CA TRP A 287 13.13 14.23 5.71
C TRP A 287 12.62 15.34 6.62
N TRP A 288 12.03 16.37 6.04
CA TRP A 288 11.49 17.50 6.81
C TRP A 288 10.28 17.11 7.65
N ARG A 289 9.50 16.09 7.26
CA ARG A 289 8.46 15.50 8.10
C ARG A 289 9.07 14.84 9.34
N LEU A 290 10.13 14.04 9.19
CA LEU A 290 10.85 13.39 10.31
C LEU A 290 11.42 14.43 11.27
N VAL A 291 12.06 15.47 10.74
CA VAL A 291 12.59 16.62 11.52
C VAL A 291 11.47 17.25 12.37
N ARG A 292 10.37 17.65 11.74
CA ARG A 292 9.24 18.27 12.45
C ARG A 292 8.67 17.37 13.52
N THR A 293 8.53 16.07 13.25
CA THR A 293 7.99 15.10 14.20
C THR A 293 8.88 14.98 15.43
N ALA A 294 10.20 14.89 15.24
CA ALA A 294 11.17 14.80 16.33
C ALA A 294 11.19 16.07 17.20
N ILE A 295 11.13 17.26 16.56
CA ILE A 295 11.08 18.55 17.26
C ILE A 295 9.78 18.69 18.05
N ARG A 296 8.61 18.40 17.45
CA ARG A 296 7.30 18.48 18.11
C ARG A 296 7.19 17.56 19.34
N ALA A 297 7.87 16.41 19.30
CA ALA A 297 7.94 15.50 20.44
C ALA A 297 8.90 15.95 21.54
N GLY A 298 9.60 17.09 21.35
CA GLY A 298 10.58 17.57 22.31
C GLY A 298 11.88 16.75 22.36
N LYS A 299 12.08 15.82 21.44
CA LYS A 299 13.21 14.87 21.47
C LYS A 299 14.50 15.46 20.91
N MET A 300 14.43 16.41 19.98
CA MET A 300 15.63 16.96 19.30
C MET A 300 15.56 18.48 19.11
N SER A 301 16.75 19.11 19.03
CA SER A 301 16.90 20.53 18.70
C SER A 301 16.93 20.73 17.18
N PRO A 302 16.30 21.79 16.62
CA PRO A 302 16.34 22.10 15.19
C PRO A 302 17.77 22.26 14.62
N ARG A 303 18.71 22.76 15.41
CA ARG A 303 20.09 22.99 14.97
C ARG A 303 20.86 21.72 14.62
N ILE A 304 20.56 20.61 15.31
CA ILE A 304 21.25 19.31 15.11
C ILE A 304 20.75 18.64 13.83
N LEU A 305 19.48 18.81 13.49
CA LEU A 305 18.83 18.08 12.39
C LEU A 305 19.21 18.60 10.99
N ALA A 306 19.73 19.82 10.90
CA ALA A 306 20.20 20.39 9.63
C ALA A 306 21.57 19.83 9.18
N LEU A 307 22.35 19.23 10.09
CA LEU A 307 23.71 18.75 9.83
C LEU A 307 23.77 17.34 9.24
N ASP A 308 22.79 16.46 9.59
CA ASP A 308 22.81 15.03 9.23
C ASP A 308 21.79 14.70 8.11
N ARG A 309 21.54 15.62 7.20
CA ARG A 309 20.52 15.45 6.15
C ARG A 309 21.06 14.75 4.91
N PRO A 310 20.24 13.93 4.22
CA PRO A 310 20.52 13.49 2.86
C PRO A 310 20.75 14.69 1.92
N LYS A 311 21.65 14.57 0.95
CA LYS A 311 21.95 15.66 -0.01
C LYS A 311 20.71 16.12 -0.80
N GLU A 312 19.75 15.23 -0.99
CA GLU A 312 18.46 15.44 -1.66
C GLU A 312 17.49 16.28 -0.80
N ALA A 313 17.64 16.28 0.51
CA ALA A 313 16.82 17.08 1.42
C ALA A 313 17.26 18.55 1.40
N ARG A 314 16.78 19.32 0.43
CA ARG A 314 17.20 20.70 0.20
C ARG A 314 16.69 21.63 1.30
N LEU A 315 17.54 22.56 1.77
CA LEU A 315 17.13 23.58 2.74
C LEU A 315 16.06 24.53 2.17
N ALA A 316 16.06 24.73 0.84
CA ALA A 316 15.04 25.54 0.17
C ALA A 316 13.61 24.97 0.30
N ASP A 317 13.48 23.66 0.51
CA ASP A 317 12.20 23.00 0.69
C ASP A 317 11.71 23.05 2.15
N LEU A 318 12.53 23.58 3.06
CA LEU A 318 12.21 23.72 4.48
C LEU A 318 11.24 24.88 4.70
N LYS A 319 10.06 24.56 5.17
CA LYS A 319 9.09 25.55 5.63
C LYS A 319 9.45 26.00 7.05
N TRP A 320 10.20 27.07 7.18
CA TRP A 320 10.68 27.62 8.46
C TRP A 320 9.54 27.89 9.46
N GLY A 321 8.38 28.37 8.98
CA GLY A 321 7.20 28.55 9.83
C GLY A 321 6.77 27.27 10.55
N ASP A 322 6.77 26.13 9.83
CA ASP A 322 6.42 24.82 10.41
C ASP A 322 7.44 24.36 11.48
N ILE A 323 8.71 24.71 11.31
CA ILE A 323 9.77 24.39 12.28
C ILE A 323 9.62 25.23 13.53
N LEU A 324 9.32 26.51 13.41
CA LEU A 324 9.09 27.41 14.54
C LEU A 324 7.88 26.93 15.38
N VAL A 325 6.75 26.65 14.72
CA VAL A 325 5.56 26.10 15.39
C VAL A 325 5.89 24.76 16.06
N SER A 326 6.62 23.89 15.39
CA SER A 326 7.05 22.61 15.95
C SER A 326 7.96 22.79 17.18
N GLY A 327 8.86 23.78 17.14
CA GLY A 327 9.73 24.16 18.27
C GLY A 327 8.95 24.64 19.48
N MET A 328 7.96 25.51 19.29
CA MET A 328 7.09 25.99 20.39
C MET A 328 6.34 24.83 21.04
N ILE A 329 5.70 23.93 20.25
CA ILE A 329 5.00 22.76 20.75
C ILE A 329 5.96 21.83 21.52
N GLY A 330 7.15 21.57 20.98
CA GLY A 330 8.16 20.70 21.59
C GLY A 330 8.70 21.27 22.91
N THR A 331 8.83 22.58 23.03
CA THR A 331 9.26 23.24 24.27
C THR A 331 8.21 23.06 25.37
N VAL A 332 6.93 23.29 25.06
CA VAL A 332 5.82 23.04 26.03
C VAL A 332 5.82 21.59 26.51
N ARG A 333 6.02 20.62 25.62
CA ARG A 333 6.04 19.18 25.99
C ARG A 333 7.28 18.74 26.79
N ARG A 334 8.37 19.52 26.79
CA ARG A 334 9.54 19.25 27.63
C ARG A 334 9.38 19.76 29.06
N ILE A 335 8.52 20.76 29.23
CA ILE A 335 8.29 21.42 30.52
C ILE A 335 7.13 20.74 31.27
N ALA A 336 6.18 20.16 30.55
CA ALA A 336 5.09 19.34 31.10
C ALA A 336 5.55 17.88 31.35
#